data_fde26a22bc83504cf53033d19da951a2
#
_entry.id   fde26a22bc83504cf53033d19da951a2
#
_cell.length_a   1.000
_cell.length_b   1.000
_cell.length_c   1.000
_cell.angle_alpha   90.00
_cell.angle_beta   90.00
_cell.angle_gamma   90.00
#
_symmetry.space_group_name_H-M   'P 1'
#
loop_
_entity.id
_entity.type
_entity.pdbx_description
1 polymer ?
#
loop_
_entity_poly.entity_id
_entity_poly.type
_entity_poly.pdbx_seq_one_letter_code
_entity_poly.pdbx_strand_id
1 'polypeptide(L)' 'MGLGERILTRLLTDAQDFGYQRICLESAPFMKAAHGIYERAGFADRSPYEAAEVPVEFHDRWRFMERPLALAS' A
#
# COMPACT_ATOMS: atom_id res chain seq x y z
N MET A 1 15.08 7.98 9.02
CA MET A 1 13.81 7.36 8.66
C MET A 1 12.68 7.99 9.46
N GLY A 2 11.65 8.49 8.77
CA GLY A 2 10.52 9.12 9.43
C GLY A 2 9.58 8.13 10.09
N LEU A 3 8.68 8.64 10.94
CA LEU A 3 7.73 7.80 11.68
C LEU A 3 6.85 6.98 10.72
N GLY A 4 6.35 7.60 9.65
CA GLY A 4 5.50 6.91 8.68
C GLY A 4 6.22 5.74 8.00
N GLU A 5 7.50 5.92 7.66
CA GLU A 5 8.29 4.85 7.06
C GLU A 5 8.54 3.70 8.04
N ARG A 6 8.73 4.02 9.31
CA ARG A 6 8.94 3.00 10.36
C ARG A 6 7.68 2.16 10.57
N ILE A 7 6.52 2.80 10.60
CA ILE A 7 5.24 2.11 10.73
C ILE A 7 5.01 1.19 9.54
N LEU A 8 5.28 1.68 8.34
CA LEU A 8 5.12 0.90 7.12
C LEU A 8 6.06 -0.31 7.09
N THR A 9 7.32 -0.12 7.48
CA THR A 9 8.29 -1.20 7.55
C THR A 9 7.83 -2.29 8.51
N ARG A 10 7.30 -1.91 9.66
CA ARG A 10 6.78 -2.86 10.63
C ARG A 10 5.59 -3.63 10.07
N LEU A 11 4.69 -2.93 9.40
CA LEU A 11 3.52 -3.55 8.79
C LEU A 11 3.94 -4.58 7.74
N LEU A 12 4.92 -4.25 6.90
CA LEU A 12 5.42 -5.17 5.89
C LEU A 12 6.05 -6.42 6.52
N THR A 13 6.82 -6.23 7.58
CA THR A 13 7.43 -7.35 8.30
C THR A 13 6.36 -8.26 8.89
N ASP A 14 5.36 -7.68 9.54
CA ASP A 14 4.28 -8.46 10.15
C ASP A 14 3.49 -9.23 9.09
N ALA A 15 3.20 -8.60 7.95
CA ALA A 15 2.49 -9.26 6.87
C ALA A 15 3.27 -10.45 6.31
N GLN A 16 4.59 -10.32 6.16
CA GLN A 16 5.43 -11.43 5.73
C GLN A 16 5.42 -12.58 6.73
N ASP A 17 5.49 -12.26 8.01
CA ASP A 17 5.46 -13.26 9.08
C ASP A 17 4.15 -14.02 9.11
N PHE A 18 3.05 -13.37 8.74
CA PHE A 18 1.74 -14.02 8.64
C PHE A 18 1.53 -14.77 7.32
N GLY A 19 2.49 -14.72 6.42
CA GLY A 19 2.41 -15.46 5.16
C GLY A 19 1.57 -14.82 4.06
N TYR A 20 1.26 -13.54 4.18
CA TYR A 20 0.57 -12.82 3.11
C TYR A 20 1.47 -12.70 1.88
N GLN A 21 0.87 -12.80 0.70
CA GLN A 21 1.61 -12.73 -0.56
C GLN A 21 1.78 -11.31 -1.07
N ARG A 22 0.91 -10.41 -0.66
CA ARG A 22 0.96 -9.01 -1.08
C ARG A 22 0.17 -8.14 -0.12
N ILE A 23 0.47 -6.85 -0.15
CA ILE A 23 -0.30 -5.83 0.56
C ILE A 23 -0.85 -4.85 -0.47
N CYS A 24 -2.15 -4.56 -0.36
CA CYS A 24 -2.83 -3.56 -1.17
C CYS A 24 -3.22 -2.39 -0.26
N LEU A 25 -3.17 -1.18 -0.81
CA LEU A 25 -3.62 -0.01 -0.07
C LEU A 25 -4.31 0.98 -0.99
N GLU A 26 -5.08 1.86 -0.40
CA GLU A 26 -5.77 2.94 -1.07
C GLU A 26 -5.37 4.26 -0.41
N SER A 27 -5.10 5.27 -1.22
CA SER A 27 -4.62 6.54 -0.72
C SER A 27 -5.38 7.69 -1.35
N ALA A 28 -5.79 8.65 -0.52
CA ALA A 28 -6.49 9.83 -1.00
C ALA A 28 -5.56 10.70 -1.85
N PRO A 29 -6.12 11.43 -2.85
CA PRO A 29 -5.27 12.21 -3.76
C PRO A 29 -4.48 13.32 -3.07
N PHE A 30 -4.92 13.81 -1.91
CA PHE A 30 -4.20 14.85 -1.19
C PHE A 30 -3.04 14.34 -0.33
N MET A 31 -2.86 13.02 -0.23
CA MET A 31 -1.83 12.41 0.63
C MET A 31 -0.53 12.20 -0.14
N LYS A 32 0.01 13.25 -0.73
CA LYS A 32 1.19 13.15 -1.60
C LYS A 32 2.44 12.70 -0.86
N ALA A 33 2.62 13.14 0.38
CA ALA A 33 3.78 12.71 1.17
C ALA A 33 3.74 11.20 1.44
N ALA A 34 2.55 10.66 1.70
CA ALA A 34 2.39 9.23 1.89
C ALA A 34 2.67 8.45 0.61
N HIS A 35 2.28 9.00 -0.56
CA HIS A 35 2.56 8.37 -1.83
C HIS A 35 4.06 8.17 -2.05
N GLY A 36 4.86 9.17 -1.70
CA GLY A 36 6.32 9.05 -1.79
C GLY A 36 6.88 7.95 -0.89
N ILE A 37 6.34 7.83 0.32
CA ILE A 37 6.73 6.78 1.25
C ILE A 37 6.41 5.40 0.66
N TYR A 38 5.21 5.23 0.10
CA TYR A 38 4.80 3.96 -0.48
C TYR A 38 5.65 3.57 -1.69
N GLU A 39 5.94 4.54 -2.57
CA GLU A 39 6.77 4.29 -3.74
C GLU A 39 8.18 3.84 -3.34
N ARG A 40 8.77 4.50 -2.35
CA ARG A 40 10.09 4.12 -1.84
C ARG A 40 10.08 2.75 -1.17
N ALA A 41 8.94 2.35 -0.62
CA ALA A 41 8.78 1.04 -0.01
C ALA A 41 8.49 -0.08 -1.02
N GLY A 42 8.41 0.24 -2.31
CA GLY A 42 8.22 -0.76 -3.35
C GLY A 42 6.78 -0.96 -3.78
N PHE A 43 5.87 -0.09 -3.36
CA PHE A 43 4.48 -0.14 -3.83
C PHE A 43 4.38 0.43 -5.24
N ALA A 44 3.58 -0.21 -6.07
CA ALA A 44 3.30 0.21 -7.43
C ALA A 44 1.81 0.44 -7.63
N ASP A 45 1.47 1.31 -8.56
CA ASP A 45 0.08 1.59 -8.90
C ASP A 45 -0.60 0.35 -9.46
N ARG A 46 -1.87 0.25 -9.18
CA ARG A 46 -2.73 -0.82 -9.72
C ARG A 46 -4.13 -0.30 -9.97
N SER A 47 -4.93 -1.09 -10.68
CA SER A 47 -6.34 -0.78 -10.87
C SER A 47 -7.13 -0.93 -9.55
N PRO A 48 -8.27 -0.24 -9.40
CA PRO A 48 -9.14 -0.44 -8.25
C PRO A 48 -9.57 -1.91 -8.12
N TYR A 49 -9.73 -2.36 -6.89
CA TYR A 49 -10.15 -3.72 -6.58
C TYR A 49 -11.50 -3.72 -5.86
N GLU A 50 -12.24 -4.83 -5.98
CA GLU A 50 -13.61 -4.92 -5.46
C GLU A 50 -13.69 -4.76 -3.95
N ALA A 51 -12.69 -5.22 -3.22
CA ALA A 51 -12.65 -5.13 -1.77
C ALA A 51 -12.28 -3.73 -1.26
N ALA A 52 -12.08 -2.75 -2.16
CA ALA A 52 -11.73 -1.40 -1.76
C ALA A 52 -12.88 -0.74 -1.00
N GLU A 53 -12.55 -0.08 0.11
CA GLU A 53 -13.54 0.65 0.90
C GLU A 53 -13.95 1.97 0.25
N VAL A 54 -13.20 2.43 -0.72
CA VAL A 54 -13.48 3.68 -1.43
C VAL A 54 -14.67 3.48 -2.36
N PRO A 55 -15.71 4.34 -2.29
CA PRO A 55 -16.83 4.25 -3.22
C PRO A 55 -16.37 4.33 -4.68
N VAL A 56 -17.05 3.59 -5.56
CA VAL A 56 -16.70 3.51 -6.99
C VAL A 56 -16.57 4.87 -7.64
N GLU A 57 -17.44 5.82 -7.29
CA GLU A 57 -17.43 7.17 -7.84
C GLU A 57 -16.14 7.94 -7.55
N PHE A 58 -15.35 7.51 -6.57
CA PHE A 58 -14.09 8.17 -6.22
C PHE A 58 -12.85 7.42 -6.74
N HIS A 59 -13.03 6.27 -7.41
CA HIS A 59 -11.90 5.46 -7.85
C HIS A 59 -10.96 6.23 -8.80
N ASP A 60 -11.47 7.15 -9.59
CA ASP A 60 -10.65 7.95 -10.49
C ASP A 60 -9.72 8.93 -9.76
N ARG A 61 -10.07 9.28 -8.54
CA ARG A 61 -9.33 10.28 -7.76
C ARG A 61 -8.39 9.65 -6.75
N TRP A 62 -8.70 8.44 -6.28
CA TRP A 62 -7.91 7.75 -5.29
C TRP A 62 -6.85 6.89 -5.95
N ARG A 63 -5.72 6.75 -5.26
CA ARG A 63 -4.60 5.96 -5.75
C ARG A 63 -4.64 4.59 -5.12
N PHE A 64 -4.60 3.57 -5.94
CA PHE A 64 -4.56 2.17 -5.53
C PHE A 64 -3.18 1.63 -5.79
N MET A 65 -2.56 1.03 -4.78
CA MET A 65 -1.19 0.54 -4.87
C MET A 65 -1.08 -0.83 -4.26
N GLU A 66 -0.11 -1.60 -4.73
CA GLU A 66 0.18 -2.90 -4.14
C GLU A 66 1.68 -3.15 -4.12
N ARG A 67 2.09 -3.98 -3.20
CA ARG A 67 3.46 -4.48 -3.11
C ARG A 67 3.43 -5.97 -2.91
N PRO A 68 4.05 -6.77 -3.81
CA PRO A 68 4.22 -8.18 -3.54
C PRO A 68 5.18 -8.38 -2.38
N LEU A 69 4.94 -9.40 -1.58
CA LEU A 69 5.81 -9.73 -0.46
C LEU A 69 6.69 -10.91 -0.87
N ALA A 70 7.98 -10.83 -0.48
CA ALA A 70 8.87 -11.94 -0.71
C ALA A 70 8.38 -13.15 0.09
N LEU A 71 8.29 -14.30 -0.57
CA LEU A 71 7.98 -15.53 0.14
C LEU A 71 9.17 -15.86 1.03
N ALA A 72 8.90 -16.14 2.30
CA ALA A 72 9.92 -16.65 3.20
C ALA A 72 10.31 -18.03 2.70
N SER A 73 11.50 -18.12 2.17
CA SER A 73 12.01 -19.41 1.69
C SER A 73 12.73 -20.12 2.81
#